data_bfd64d7dee94a36ffed746790335d241
#
_entry.id   bfd64d7dee94a36ffed746790335d241
#
_cell.length_a   1.000
_cell.length_b   1.000
_cell.length_c   1.000
_cell.angle_alpha   90.00
_cell.angle_beta   90.00
_cell.angle_gamma   90.00
#
_symmetry.space_group_name_H-M   'P 1'
#
loop_
_entity.id
_entity.type
_entity.pdbx_description
1 polymer ?
#
loop_
_entity_poly.entity_id
_entity_poly.type
_entity_poly.pdbx_seq_one_letter_code
_entity_poly.pdbx_strand_id
1 'polypeptide(L)'
;MAKGIVLGRFQPFHNGHEHLVLEALDQFQEVTIAVGSSQEEWTTDNPFSFKERQSMIEAWATENKLNERITVVGIEDINDPPNWVEHASKAHGIGTLVTSDKSTKELYDAAEVQVRWIDLHQREQFEGWRVRQSCMMLSTVYDDEATRSVLTPSVPSAIIEWLITNDALYRFLQLNAGPHAG
;
A
#
# COMPACT_ATOMS: atom_id res chain seq x y z
N MET A 1 16.77 -18.42 3.45
CA MET A 1 15.70 -18.44 4.46
C MET A 1 14.38 -18.08 3.80
N ALA A 2 13.25 -18.56 4.30
CA ALA A 2 11.95 -18.22 3.72
C ALA A 2 11.66 -16.72 3.94
N LYS A 3 11.16 -16.08 2.92
CA LYS A 3 10.84 -14.65 2.86
C LYS A 3 9.33 -14.48 2.80
N GLY A 4 8.77 -13.49 3.51
CA GLY A 4 7.39 -13.08 3.38
C GLY A 4 7.20 -12.12 2.20
N ILE A 5 6.05 -12.20 1.53
CA ILE A 5 5.66 -11.28 0.46
C ILE A 5 4.31 -10.69 0.85
N VAL A 6 4.22 -9.37 0.89
CA VAL A 6 2.97 -8.64 1.09
C VAL A 6 2.66 -7.84 -0.16
N LEU A 7 1.55 -8.17 -0.80
CA LEU A 7 1.12 -7.55 -2.05
C LEU A 7 -0.01 -6.56 -1.79
N GLY A 8 0.06 -5.38 -2.39
CA GLY A 8 -1.00 -4.37 -2.32
C GLY A 8 -0.73 -3.18 -3.23
N ARG A 9 -1.71 -2.31 -3.40
CA ARG A 9 -1.54 -1.04 -4.15
C ARG A 9 -0.92 0.07 -3.30
N PHE A 10 -1.14 0.04 -1.98
CA PHE A 10 -0.61 1.04 -1.03
C PHE A 10 -0.92 2.49 -1.44
N GLN A 11 -2.17 2.79 -1.65
CA GLN A 11 -2.67 4.08 -2.16
C GLN A 11 -3.53 4.87 -1.14
N PRO A 12 -2.98 5.39 -0.04
CA PRO A 12 -1.63 5.20 0.49
C PRO A 12 -1.48 3.92 1.35
N PHE A 13 -0.29 3.69 1.91
CA PHE A 13 -0.07 2.72 2.98
C PHE A 13 -0.91 3.12 4.21
N HIS A 14 -1.59 2.18 4.84
CA HIS A 14 -2.50 2.41 5.95
C HIS A 14 -2.41 1.30 7.01
N ASN A 15 -3.09 1.45 8.15
CA ASN A 15 -2.97 0.54 9.30
C ASN A 15 -3.28 -0.92 8.95
N GLY A 16 -4.16 -1.19 7.99
CA GLY A 16 -4.40 -2.56 7.51
C GLY A 16 -3.19 -3.17 6.80
N HIS A 17 -2.44 -2.36 6.05
CA HIS A 17 -1.18 -2.79 5.43
C HIS A 17 -0.08 -2.96 6.49
N GLU A 18 0.01 -2.03 7.43
CA GLU A 18 0.94 -2.11 8.56
C GLU A 18 0.76 -3.41 9.34
N HIS A 19 -0.47 -3.72 9.74
CA HIS A 19 -0.79 -4.96 10.45
C HIS A 19 -0.31 -6.19 9.65
N LEU A 20 -0.63 -6.25 8.36
CA LEU A 20 -0.24 -7.38 7.50
C LEU A 20 1.29 -7.53 7.37
N VAL A 21 2.01 -6.41 7.26
CA VAL A 21 3.48 -6.42 7.19
C VAL A 21 4.09 -6.85 8.52
N LEU A 22 3.57 -6.38 9.66
CA LEU A 22 4.05 -6.77 10.98
C LEU A 22 3.81 -8.26 11.25
N GLU A 23 2.63 -8.79 10.92
CA GLU A 23 2.34 -10.23 11.00
C GLU A 23 3.27 -11.07 10.10
N ALA A 24 3.65 -10.53 8.95
CA ALA A 24 4.65 -11.18 8.10
C ALA A 24 6.04 -11.16 8.76
N LEU A 25 6.44 -10.04 9.36
CA LEU A 25 7.74 -9.90 10.03
C LEU A 25 7.86 -10.74 11.30
N ASP A 26 6.76 -11.10 11.93
CA ASP A 26 6.75 -12.04 13.06
C ASP A 26 7.09 -13.48 12.63
N GLN A 27 6.83 -13.82 11.38
CA GLN A 27 7.01 -15.16 10.84
C GLN A 27 8.26 -15.30 9.94
N PHE A 28 8.69 -14.19 9.33
CA PHE A 28 9.79 -14.17 8.36
C PHE A 28 10.84 -13.15 8.76
N GLN A 29 12.13 -13.46 8.55
CA GLN A 29 13.22 -12.51 8.80
C GLN A 29 13.17 -11.30 7.87
N GLU A 30 12.77 -11.52 6.63
CA GLU A 30 12.68 -10.49 5.59
C GLU A 30 11.28 -10.51 4.96
N VAL A 31 10.81 -9.33 4.60
CA VAL A 31 9.54 -9.14 3.90
C VAL A 31 9.76 -8.30 2.65
N THR A 32 9.27 -8.78 1.53
CA THR A 32 9.15 -7.97 0.32
C THR A 32 7.74 -7.38 0.25
N ILE A 33 7.66 -6.06 0.25
CA ILE A 33 6.43 -5.32 -0.02
C ILE A 33 6.34 -5.11 -1.52
N ALA A 34 5.41 -5.80 -2.15
CA ALA A 34 5.20 -5.79 -3.59
C ALA A 34 4.07 -4.81 -3.94
N VAL A 35 4.42 -3.70 -4.56
CA VAL A 35 3.52 -2.59 -4.89
C VAL A 35 2.94 -2.83 -6.27
N GLY A 36 1.68 -3.28 -6.32
CA GLY A 36 0.93 -3.50 -7.55
C GLY A 36 0.53 -2.20 -8.26
N SER A 37 0.13 -2.32 -9.52
CA SER A 37 -0.20 -1.18 -10.40
C SER A 37 0.88 -0.10 -10.34
N SER A 38 2.15 -0.52 -10.44
CA SER A 38 3.28 0.40 -10.23
C SER A 38 3.41 1.46 -11.33
N GLN A 39 2.84 1.21 -12.50
CA GLN A 39 2.75 2.16 -13.62
C GLN A 39 1.62 3.20 -13.46
N GLU A 40 0.66 2.93 -12.56
CA GLU A 40 -0.51 3.79 -12.39
C GLU A 40 -0.22 4.92 -11.39
N GLU A 41 -0.56 6.14 -11.81
CA GLU A 41 -0.44 7.35 -10.99
C GLU A 41 -1.42 8.42 -11.45
N TRP A 42 -1.65 9.42 -10.60
CA TRP A 42 -2.48 10.59 -10.91
C TRP A 42 -3.91 10.26 -11.34
N THR A 43 -4.48 9.22 -10.76
CA THR A 43 -5.91 8.90 -10.89
C THR A 43 -6.59 8.90 -9.51
N THR A 44 -7.90 8.94 -9.46
CA THR A 44 -8.68 8.89 -8.20
C THR A 44 -8.44 7.60 -7.42
N ASP A 45 -8.20 6.48 -8.11
CA ASP A 45 -7.93 5.17 -7.50
C ASP A 45 -6.44 4.95 -7.21
N ASN A 46 -5.57 5.57 -7.99
CA ASN A 46 -4.12 5.50 -7.86
C ASN A 46 -3.51 6.92 -7.83
N PRO A 47 -3.73 7.69 -6.75
CA PRO A 47 -3.25 9.08 -6.68
C PRO A 47 -1.72 9.20 -6.62
N PHE A 48 -1.01 8.18 -6.12
CA PHE A 48 0.42 8.24 -5.89
C PHE A 48 1.21 7.35 -6.85
N SER A 49 2.33 7.88 -7.36
CA SER A 49 3.29 7.12 -8.17
C SER A 49 3.95 6.00 -7.36
N PHE A 50 4.60 5.06 -8.05
CA PHE A 50 5.37 4.01 -7.37
C PHE A 50 6.45 4.60 -6.45
N LYS A 51 7.20 5.61 -6.90
CA LYS A 51 8.25 6.26 -6.11
C LYS A 51 7.73 6.91 -4.83
N GLU A 52 6.57 7.53 -4.90
CA GLU A 52 5.93 8.14 -3.73
C GLU A 52 5.47 7.07 -2.74
N ARG A 53 4.83 6.00 -3.21
CA ARG A 53 4.42 4.87 -2.38
C ARG A 53 5.63 4.17 -1.73
N GLN A 54 6.70 3.98 -2.48
CA GLN A 54 7.97 3.46 -1.97
C GLN A 54 8.53 4.37 -0.86
N SER A 55 8.59 5.68 -1.10
CA SER A 55 9.07 6.66 -0.13
C SER A 55 8.23 6.69 1.15
N MET A 56 6.90 6.55 1.05
CA MET A 56 6.02 6.40 2.21
C MET A 56 6.35 5.16 3.02
N ILE A 57 6.49 4.01 2.37
CA ILE A 57 6.80 2.73 3.03
C ILE A 57 8.20 2.78 3.67
N GLU A 58 9.17 3.37 3.01
CA GLU A 58 10.53 3.52 3.54
C GLU A 58 10.56 4.48 4.75
N ALA A 59 9.77 5.55 4.74
CA ALA A 59 9.62 6.44 5.91
C ALA A 59 9.04 5.68 7.12
N TRP A 60 7.99 4.89 6.89
CA TRP A 60 7.41 4.03 7.92
C TRP A 60 8.40 2.96 8.41
N ALA A 61 9.12 2.30 7.51
CA ALA A 61 10.13 1.31 7.88
C ALA A 61 11.26 1.93 8.71
N THR A 62 11.65 3.16 8.39
CA THR A 62 12.69 3.91 9.13
C THR A 62 12.23 4.25 10.55
N GLU A 63 11.01 4.77 10.71
CA GLU A 63 10.42 5.07 12.02
C GLU A 63 10.38 3.82 12.91
N ASN A 64 10.09 2.68 12.35
CA ASN A 64 9.97 1.39 13.04
C ASN A 64 11.29 0.60 13.10
N LYS A 65 12.41 1.11 12.56
CA LYS A 65 13.72 0.45 12.50
C LYS A 65 13.71 -0.90 11.76
N LEU A 66 12.95 -0.95 10.67
CA LEU A 66 12.72 -2.17 9.88
C LEU A 66 13.43 -2.14 8.52
N ASN A 67 14.23 -1.13 8.19
CA ASN A 67 14.85 -0.93 6.89
C ASN A 67 15.66 -2.14 6.39
N GLU A 68 16.35 -2.84 7.28
CA GLU A 68 17.17 -4.00 6.92
C GLU A 68 16.33 -5.26 6.66
N ARG A 69 15.04 -5.24 7.04
CA ARG A 69 14.13 -6.37 6.94
C ARG A 69 13.09 -6.22 5.82
N ILE A 70 12.99 -5.03 5.22
CA ILE A 70 11.98 -4.70 4.22
C ILE A 70 12.62 -4.34 2.89
N THR A 71 12.13 -4.95 1.83
CA THR A 71 12.44 -4.58 0.45
C THR A 71 11.15 -4.18 -0.26
N VAL A 72 11.16 -3.05 -0.98
CA VAL A 72 10.00 -2.57 -1.74
C VAL A 72 10.26 -2.76 -3.22
N VAL A 73 9.33 -3.42 -3.93
CA VAL A 73 9.41 -3.65 -5.38
C VAL A 73 8.10 -3.23 -6.06
N GLY A 74 8.19 -2.74 -7.28
CA GLY A 74 7.03 -2.41 -8.10
C GLY A 74 6.64 -3.58 -9.00
N ILE A 75 5.34 -3.77 -9.19
CA ILE A 75 4.77 -4.72 -10.15
C ILE A 75 3.82 -3.95 -11.06
N GLU A 76 4.12 -3.94 -12.35
CA GLU A 76 3.22 -3.39 -13.35
C GLU A 76 2.05 -4.35 -13.62
N ASP A 77 0.87 -3.82 -13.86
CA ASP A 77 -0.24 -4.63 -14.32
C ASP A 77 -0.02 -5.07 -15.76
N ILE A 78 -0.36 -6.32 -16.04
CA ILE A 78 -0.38 -6.89 -17.38
C ILE A 78 -1.80 -7.35 -17.71
N ASN A 79 -2.21 -7.21 -18.98
CA ASN A 79 -3.51 -7.69 -19.45
C ASN A 79 -3.49 -9.19 -19.75
N ASP A 80 -2.91 -9.98 -18.86
CA ASP A 80 -2.72 -11.42 -18.99
C ASP A 80 -2.92 -12.11 -17.62
N PRO A 81 -4.18 -12.23 -17.16
CA PRO A 81 -4.47 -12.81 -15.85
C PRO A 81 -3.88 -14.21 -15.61
N PRO A 82 -3.85 -15.13 -16.58
CA PRO A 82 -3.26 -16.46 -16.39
C PRO A 82 -1.77 -16.43 -16.05
N ASN A 83 -1.04 -15.44 -16.56
CA ASN A 83 0.41 -15.31 -16.37
C ASN A 83 0.79 -14.26 -15.33
N TRP A 84 -0.21 -13.65 -14.66
CA TRP A 84 0.03 -12.54 -13.75
C TRP A 84 0.92 -12.93 -12.55
N VAL A 85 0.69 -14.11 -11.93
CA VAL A 85 1.47 -14.56 -10.77
C VAL A 85 2.93 -14.84 -11.17
N GLU A 86 3.17 -15.43 -12.35
CA GLU A 86 4.52 -15.63 -12.85
C GLU A 86 5.22 -14.28 -13.08
N HIS A 87 4.52 -13.31 -13.67
CA HIS A 87 5.03 -11.95 -13.85
C HIS A 87 5.37 -11.30 -12.51
N ALA A 88 4.45 -11.32 -11.54
CA ALA A 88 4.67 -10.76 -10.22
C ALA A 88 5.83 -11.45 -9.48
N SER A 89 5.98 -12.76 -9.64
CA SER A 89 7.05 -13.54 -9.02
C SER A 89 8.45 -13.18 -9.53
N LYS A 90 8.57 -12.68 -10.76
CA LYS A 90 9.83 -12.14 -11.27
C LYS A 90 10.27 -10.88 -10.53
N ALA A 91 9.33 -10.08 -10.06
CA ALA A 91 9.60 -8.85 -9.29
C ALA A 91 9.82 -9.13 -7.81
N HIS A 92 8.92 -9.84 -7.15
CA HIS A 92 9.02 -10.07 -5.69
C HIS A 92 9.89 -11.29 -5.32
N GLY A 93 10.23 -12.14 -6.28
CA GLY A 93 11.03 -13.35 -6.07
C GLY A 93 10.25 -14.47 -5.37
N ILE A 94 10.98 -15.49 -4.92
CA ILE A 94 10.43 -16.67 -4.25
C ILE A 94 10.16 -16.33 -2.77
N GLY A 95 9.00 -16.75 -2.26
CA GLY A 95 8.61 -16.53 -0.86
C GLY A 95 7.21 -17.02 -0.59
N THR A 96 6.74 -16.81 0.63
CA THR A 96 5.36 -17.09 1.05
C THR A 96 4.54 -15.80 0.95
N LEU A 97 3.46 -15.82 0.18
CA LEU A 97 2.52 -14.70 0.16
C LEU A 97 1.80 -14.63 1.50
N VAL A 98 1.80 -13.45 2.12
CA VAL A 98 1.03 -13.14 3.33
C VAL A 98 -0.09 -12.20 2.92
N THR A 99 -1.33 -12.62 3.08
CA THR A 99 -2.49 -11.87 2.60
C THR A 99 -3.73 -12.05 3.47
N SER A 100 -4.59 -11.06 3.46
CA SER A 100 -5.97 -11.08 3.98
C SER A 100 -7.01 -10.93 2.88
N ASP A 101 -6.58 -10.88 1.62
CA ASP A 101 -7.45 -10.76 0.45
C ASP A 101 -7.72 -12.13 -0.18
N LYS A 102 -9.00 -12.47 -0.27
CA LYS A 102 -9.42 -13.78 -0.76
C LYS A 102 -9.07 -13.98 -2.24
N SER A 103 -9.26 -12.96 -3.06
CA SER A 103 -9.00 -13.08 -4.51
C SER A 103 -7.51 -13.24 -4.78
N THR A 104 -6.66 -12.50 -4.08
CA THR A 104 -5.21 -12.65 -4.14
C THR A 104 -4.77 -14.04 -3.67
N LYS A 105 -5.36 -14.54 -2.58
CA LYS A 105 -5.10 -15.91 -2.10
C LYS A 105 -5.43 -16.96 -3.17
N GLU A 106 -6.64 -16.91 -3.71
CA GLU A 106 -7.09 -17.87 -4.73
C GLU A 106 -6.19 -17.85 -5.98
N LEU A 107 -5.73 -16.66 -6.39
CA LEU A 107 -4.84 -16.49 -7.53
C LEU A 107 -3.47 -17.14 -7.29
N TYR A 108 -2.89 -16.97 -6.11
CA TYR A 108 -1.58 -17.54 -5.77
C TYR A 108 -1.65 -19.04 -5.46
N ASP A 109 -2.74 -19.50 -4.82
CA ASP A 109 -3.01 -20.93 -4.61
C ASP A 109 -3.11 -21.68 -5.96
N ALA A 110 -3.79 -21.08 -6.95
CA ALA A 110 -3.89 -21.67 -8.30
C ALA A 110 -2.55 -21.75 -9.03
N ALA A 111 -1.59 -20.91 -8.66
CA ALA A 111 -0.22 -20.93 -9.18
C ALA A 111 0.74 -21.76 -8.30
N GLU A 112 0.21 -22.55 -7.35
CA GLU A 112 0.96 -23.40 -6.42
C GLU A 112 2.00 -22.63 -5.58
N VAL A 113 1.81 -21.33 -5.37
CA VAL A 113 2.63 -20.50 -4.48
C VAL A 113 2.12 -20.63 -3.05
N GLN A 114 3.04 -20.81 -2.11
CA GLN A 114 2.68 -20.91 -0.69
C GLN A 114 2.01 -19.61 -0.20
N VAL A 115 0.84 -19.74 0.43
CA VAL A 115 0.06 -18.62 0.96
C VAL A 115 -0.16 -18.78 2.46
N ARG A 116 0.07 -17.69 3.20
CA ARG A 116 -0.28 -17.54 4.61
C ARG A 116 -1.45 -16.57 4.72
N TRP A 117 -2.58 -17.07 5.19
CA TRP A 117 -3.76 -16.26 5.47
C TRP A 117 -3.64 -15.54 6.82
N ILE A 118 -3.95 -14.25 6.85
CA ILE A 118 -4.06 -13.43 8.06
C ILE A 118 -5.47 -12.85 8.14
N ASP A 119 -6.13 -13.03 9.27
CA ASP A 119 -7.44 -12.43 9.52
C ASP A 119 -7.28 -10.95 9.88
N LEU A 120 -7.90 -10.08 9.12
CA LEU A 120 -8.00 -8.65 9.44
C LEU A 120 -9.25 -8.41 10.29
N HIS A 121 -9.05 -8.18 11.57
CA HIS A 121 -10.10 -7.64 12.43
C HIS A 121 -10.42 -6.19 12.02
N GLN A 122 -11.71 -5.82 11.98
CA GLN A 122 -12.16 -4.46 11.61
C GLN A 122 -11.79 -4.03 10.18
N ARG A 123 -11.78 -4.97 9.24
CA ARG A 123 -11.41 -4.74 7.83
C ARG A 123 -12.06 -3.49 7.22
N GLU A 124 -13.32 -3.21 7.57
CA GLU A 124 -14.06 -2.06 7.06
C GLU A 124 -13.42 -0.70 7.39
N GLN A 125 -12.65 -0.62 8.48
CA GLN A 125 -11.95 0.62 8.87
C GLN A 125 -10.67 0.84 8.05
N PHE A 126 -10.13 -0.21 7.45
CA PHE A 126 -8.84 -0.21 6.76
C PHE A 126 -8.97 -0.38 5.24
N GLU A 127 -10.10 0.01 4.68
CA GLU A 127 -10.28 0.01 3.22
C GLU A 127 -9.61 1.24 2.60
N GLY A 128 -8.72 1.02 1.65
CA GLY A 128 -7.94 2.09 1.02
C GLY A 128 -8.80 3.21 0.41
N TRP A 129 -10.00 2.90 -0.08
CA TRP A 129 -10.92 3.91 -0.61
C TRP A 129 -11.42 4.87 0.49
N ARG A 130 -11.64 4.38 1.71
CA ARG A 130 -12.04 5.23 2.87
C ARG A 130 -10.92 6.19 3.25
N VAL A 131 -9.68 5.70 3.26
CA VAL A 131 -8.51 6.55 3.52
C VAL A 131 -8.40 7.64 2.45
N ARG A 132 -8.55 7.27 1.17
CA ARG A 132 -8.55 8.27 0.08
C ARG A 132 -9.69 9.27 0.20
N GLN A 133 -10.86 8.84 0.61
CA GLN A 133 -12.00 9.74 0.87
C GLN A 133 -11.68 10.74 1.99
N SER A 134 -11.06 10.30 3.09
CA SER A 134 -10.60 11.19 4.17
C SER A 134 -9.55 12.18 3.66
N CYS A 135 -8.57 11.71 2.87
CA CYS A 135 -7.58 12.58 2.23
C CYS A 135 -8.23 13.62 1.31
N MET A 136 -9.26 13.22 0.55
CA MET A 136 -10.01 14.14 -0.31
C MET A 136 -10.73 15.22 0.51
N MET A 137 -11.37 14.86 1.62
CA MET A 137 -12.01 15.84 2.52
C MET A 137 -10.99 16.81 3.12
N LEU A 138 -9.80 16.31 3.47
CA LEU A 138 -8.71 17.12 4.03
C LEU A 138 -8.00 17.99 3.01
N SER A 139 -8.11 17.71 1.73
CA SER A 139 -7.41 18.44 0.66
C SER A 139 -7.76 19.94 0.57
N THR A 140 -8.85 20.34 1.21
CA THR A 140 -9.28 21.74 1.32
C THR A 140 -9.11 22.34 2.71
N VAL A 141 -8.58 21.55 3.64
CA VAL A 141 -8.44 21.91 5.06
C VAL A 141 -6.98 22.24 5.33
N TYR A 142 -6.44 23.31 5.09
CA TYR A 142 -5.02 23.65 5.27
C TYR A 142 -4.60 23.72 6.76
N ASP A 143 -4.78 22.61 7.47
CA ASP A 143 -4.51 22.45 8.90
C ASP A 143 -3.89 21.08 9.18
N ASP A 144 -2.61 21.08 9.52
CA ASP A 144 -1.83 19.87 9.77
C ASP A 144 -2.34 19.11 11.01
N GLU A 145 -2.82 19.82 12.03
CA GLU A 145 -3.31 19.20 13.27
C GLU A 145 -4.66 18.50 13.02
N ALA A 146 -5.55 19.12 12.25
CA ALA A 146 -6.76 18.47 11.77
C ALA A 146 -6.44 17.25 10.91
N THR A 147 -5.45 17.34 10.04
CA THR A 147 -4.98 16.22 9.21
C THR A 147 -4.51 15.04 10.06
N ARG A 148 -3.65 15.29 11.06
CA ARG A 148 -3.20 14.26 12.00
C ARG A 148 -4.37 13.63 12.75
N SER A 149 -5.25 14.45 13.29
CA SER A 149 -6.40 13.99 14.08
C SER A 149 -7.33 13.07 13.28
N VAL A 150 -7.62 13.42 12.01
CA VAL A 150 -8.54 12.65 11.16
C VAL A 150 -7.91 11.37 10.64
N LEU A 151 -6.62 11.36 10.30
CA LEU A 151 -5.97 10.21 9.67
C LEU A 151 -5.41 9.20 10.68
N THR A 152 -5.04 9.59 11.90
CA THR A 152 -4.45 8.71 12.92
C THR A 152 -5.22 7.39 13.16
N PRO A 153 -6.56 7.34 13.15
CA PRO A 153 -7.26 6.07 13.34
C PRO A 153 -7.02 5.02 12.24
N SER A 154 -6.59 5.44 11.05
CA SER A 154 -6.48 4.56 9.89
C SER A 154 -5.12 4.57 9.17
N VAL A 155 -4.25 5.51 9.49
CA VAL A 155 -2.97 5.72 8.80
C VAL A 155 -1.84 5.84 9.81
N PRO A 156 -0.70 5.14 9.63
CA PRO A 156 0.48 5.28 10.49
C PRO A 156 1.05 6.70 10.49
N SER A 157 1.64 7.12 11.61
CA SER A 157 2.20 8.47 11.82
C SER A 157 3.19 8.88 10.73
N ALA A 158 4.13 8.02 10.40
CA ALA A 158 5.13 8.30 9.35
C ALA A 158 4.50 8.62 7.99
N ILE A 159 3.38 7.97 7.65
CA ILE A 159 2.66 8.22 6.40
C ILE A 159 1.92 9.55 6.47
N ILE A 160 1.32 9.88 7.60
CA ILE A 160 0.65 11.18 7.82
C ILE A 160 1.66 12.31 7.67
N GLU A 161 2.81 12.21 8.34
CA GLU A 161 3.87 13.23 8.24
C GLU A 161 4.44 13.32 6.81
N TRP A 162 4.54 12.19 6.11
CA TRP A 162 4.94 12.19 4.70
C TRP A 162 3.93 12.96 3.84
N LEU A 163 2.63 12.73 4.02
CA LEU A 163 1.57 13.41 3.29
C LEU A 163 1.60 14.93 3.53
N ILE A 164 1.79 15.35 4.77
CA ILE A 164 1.88 16.76 5.17
C ILE A 164 3.15 17.40 4.58
N THR A 165 4.31 16.81 4.81
CA THR A 165 5.60 17.37 4.41
C THR A 165 5.75 17.53 2.89
N ASN A 166 5.11 16.66 2.12
CA ASN A 166 5.14 16.69 0.64
C ASN A 166 3.93 17.41 0.03
N ASP A 167 3.09 18.07 0.84
CA ASP A 167 1.84 18.71 0.39
C ASP A 167 0.97 17.79 -0.48
N ALA A 168 1.00 16.50 -0.15
CA ALA A 168 0.45 15.46 -1.00
C ALA A 168 -1.09 15.39 -0.99
N LEU A 169 -1.74 16.01 0.01
CA LEU A 169 -3.19 16.11 0.07
C LEU A 169 -3.76 17.03 -1.02
N TYR A 170 -2.99 18.04 -1.47
CA TYR A 170 -3.40 18.94 -2.55
C TYR A 170 -3.69 18.18 -3.86
N ARG A 171 -3.03 17.05 -4.09
CA ARG A 171 -3.29 16.17 -5.23
C ARG A 171 -4.73 15.71 -5.33
N PHE A 172 -5.36 15.38 -4.20
CA PHE A 172 -6.77 14.96 -4.18
C PHE A 172 -7.70 16.07 -4.62
N LEU A 173 -7.39 17.34 -4.30
CA LEU A 173 -8.11 18.48 -4.81
C LEU A 173 -7.99 18.58 -6.35
N GLN A 174 -6.78 18.43 -6.88
CA GLN A 174 -6.53 18.48 -8.32
C GLN A 174 -7.26 17.36 -9.08
N LEU A 175 -7.21 16.13 -8.55
CA LEU A 175 -7.89 14.97 -9.15
C LEU A 175 -9.41 15.10 -9.13
N ASN A 176 -9.97 15.76 -8.12
CA ASN A 176 -11.41 15.97 -7.99
C ASN A 176 -11.94 17.14 -8.83
N ALA A 177 -11.09 18.10 -9.16
CA ALA A 177 -11.48 19.27 -9.93
C ALA A 177 -11.91 18.96 -11.39
N GLY A 178 -11.55 17.76 -11.91
CA GLY A 178 -11.80 17.36 -13.30
C GLY A 178 -11.02 18.22 -14.32
N PRO A 179 -11.04 17.86 -15.60
CA PRO A 179 -10.53 18.75 -16.64
C PRO A 179 -11.45 19.97 -16.70
N HIS A 180 -10.93 21.12 -16.34
CA HIS A 180 -11.64 22.38 -16.61
C HIS A 180 -11.82 22.48 -18.13
N ALA A 181 -13.06 22.36 -18.60
CA ALA A 181 -13.41 22.74 -19.95
C ALA A 181 -13.17 24.25 -20.05
N GLY A 182 -12.03 24.63 -20.63
CA GLY A 182 -11.75 25.99 -21.03
C GLY A 182 -12.50 26.34 -22.30
#